data_f7610b954cbb7af90696b7891c2f37f8
#
_entry.id   f7610b954cbb7af90696b7891c2f37f8
#
_cell.length_a   1.000
_cell.length_b   1.000
_cell.length_c   1.000
_cell.angle_alpha   90.00
_cell.angle_beta   90.00
_cell.angle_gamma   90.00
#
_symmetry.space_group_name_H-M   'P 1'
#
loop_
_entity.id
_entity.type
_entity.pdbx_description
1 polymer ?
#
loop_
_entity_poly.entity_id
_entity_poly.type
_entity_poly.pdbx_seq_one_letter_code
_entity_poly.pdbx_strand_id
1 'polypeptide(L)'
;VYRIYGRVNRTEPGPPDPVPVTEDSPLRDKLYPYRGLDLPFPESEKQRLQDYDKIPIERLVMNDPAIQGTVLRLPAVYGPNDGQHRLFEFLKRMDDQRPAILLDERMAQWHHTHGYVENVAVAIVLAITDERAAGRIYNVGEAHPLPMIEWVRAIAKIADWHGNIIPLPSDRVPSHLVPDIDTRQDLLVATTRIRKELGYREPVDLDEALKRAVAWERANPPKEVDAKQFDYAAEDAVLV
;
A
#
# COMPACT_ATOMS: atom_id res chain seq x y z
N VAL A 1 6.44 -4.64 -9.08
CA VAL A 1 7.56 -5.06 -9.95
C VAL A 1 8.76 -5.56 -9.16
N TYR A 2 9.11 -4.92 -8.03
CA TYR A 2 10.27 -5.30 -7.21
C TYR A 2 10.16 -6.69 -6.60
N ARG A 3 11.31 -7.33 -6.34
CA ARG A 3 11.38 -8.63 -5.69
C ARG A 3 10.80 -8.61 -4.26
N ILE A 4 10.89 -7.50 -3.55
CA ILE A 4 10.27 -7.33 -2.22
C ILE A 4 8.77 -7.65 -2.23
N TYR A 5 8.03 -7.36 -3.31
CA TYR A 5 6.61 -7.75 -3.44
C TYR A 5 6.44 -9.26 -3.53
N GLY A 6 7.36 -9.95 -4.21
CA GLY A 6 7.38 -11.41 -4.24
C GLY A 6 7.67 -12.02 -2.86
N ARG A 7 8.55 -11.38 -2.07
CA ARG A 7 8.85 -11.78 -0.68
C ARG A 7 7.62 -11.61 0.20
N VAL A 8 7.03 -10.42 0.22
CA VAL A 8 5.82 -10.13 1.00
C VAL A 8 4.68 -11.10 0.67
N ASN A 9 4.42 -11.34 -0.62
CA ASN A 9 3.34 -12.22 -1.07
C ASN A 9 3.73 -13.71 -1.08
N ARG A 10 4.90 -14.07 -0.57
CA ARG A 10 5.44 -15.45 -0.52
C ARG A 10 5.48 -16.13 -1.90
N THR A 11 5.52 -15.37 -2.99
CA THR A 11 5.62 -15.88 -4.36
C THR A 11 7.06 -16.08 -4.82
N GLU A 12 8.02 -15.50 -4.10
CA GLU A 12 9.45 -15.68 -4.31
C GLU A 12 10.14 -16.09 -2.99
N PRO A 13 10.78 -17.26 -2.93
CA PRO A 13 11.43 -17.74 -1.72
C PRO A 13 12.74 -17.00 -1.44
N GLY A 14 13.12 -16.91 -0.18
CA GLY A 14 14.41 -16.37 0.27
C GLY A 14 14.26 -15.40 1.44
N PRO A 15 15.39 -14.87 1.95
CA PRO A 15 15.37 -13.89 3.03
C PRO A 15 14.78 -12.54 2.57
N PRO A 16 14.37 -11.68 3.49
CA PRO A 16 14.02 -10.30 3.16
C PRO A 16 15.13 -9.58 2.41
N ASP A 17 14.73 -8.80 1.42
CA ASP A 17 15.66 -7.92 0.69
C ASP A 17 15.86 -6.60 1.45
N PRO A 18 17.02 -5.96 1.32
CA PRO A 18 17.27 -4.64 1.90
C PRO A 18 16.28 -3.60 1.39
N VAL A 19 15.81 -2.73 2.29
CA VAL A 19 14.93 -1.60 2.00
C VAL A 19 15.52 -0.30 2.56
N PRO A 20 15.15 0.88 2.02
CA PRO A 20 14.23 1.08 0.90
C PRO A 20 14.82 0.66 -0.45
N VAL A 21 14.00 0.08 -1.33
CA VAL A 21 14.44 -0.24 -2.69
C VAL A 21 14.49 1.01 -3.57
N THR A 22 15.49 1.08 -4.41
CA THR A 22 15.63 2.12 -5.44
C THR A 22 15.11 1.61 -6.78
N GLU A 23 15.06 2.47 -7.79
CA GLU A 23 14.64 2.09 -9.14
C GLU A 23 15.57 1.04 -9.80
N ASP A 24 16.79 0.92 -9.28
CA ASP A 24 17.81 -0.02 -9.76
C ASP A 24 17.85 -1.33 -8.95
N SER A 25 16.99 -1.46 -7.93
CA SER A 25 16.90 -2.66 -7.11
C SER A 25 16.30 -3.85 -7.87
N PRO A 26 16.59 -5.09 -7.44
CA PRO A 26 16.12 -6.29 -8.12
C PRO A 26 14.61 -6.32 -8.31
N LEU A 27 14.18 -6.66 -9.54
CA LEU A 27 12.81 -6.96 -9.88
C LEU A 27 12.48 -8.43 -9.53
N ARG A 28 11.19 -8.78 -9.54
CA ARG A 28 10.78 -10.17 -9.38
C ARG A 28 11.38 -11.04 -10.49
N ASP A 29 11.85 -12.22 -10.12
CA ASP A 29 12.31 -13.22 -11.07
C ASP A 29 11.12 -13.94 -11.69
N LYS A 30 10.10 -14.28 -10.86
CA LYS A 30 8.85 -14.90 -11.32
C LYS A 30 7.98 -13.87 -12.05
N LEU A 31 7.88 -14.02 -13.37
CA LEU A 31 6.91 -13.28 -14.18
C LEU A 31 5.49 -13.85 -13.98
N TYR A 32 4.48 -13.01 -14.25
CA TYR A 32 3.06 -13.36 -14.12
C TYR A 32 2.73 -13.91 -12.72
N PRO A 33 2.87 -13.10 -11.66
CA PRO A 33 2.86 -13.57 -10.27
C PRO A 33 1.57 -14.25 -9.84
N TYR A 34 0.47 -13.97 -10.52
CA TYR A 34 -0.86 -14.50 -10.20
C TYR A 34 -1.25 -15.74 -11.04
N ARG A 35 -0.42 -16.12 -12.02
CA ARG A 35 -0.71 -17.26 -12.91
C ARG A 35 -0.75 -18.58 -12.14
N GLY A 36 -1.87 -19.27 -12.28
CA GLY A 36 -2.08 -20.56 -11.60
C GLY A 36 -2.45 -20.47 -10.12
N LEU A 37 -2.68 -19.27 -9.59
CA LEU A 37 -3.18 -19.09 -8.22
C LEU A 37 -4.72 -19.09 -8.23
N ASP A 38 -5.30 -19.78 -7.23
CA ASP A 38 -6.73 -19.67 -6.95
C ASP A 38 -6.96 -18.46 -6.06
N LEU A 39 -7.26 -17.34 -6.71
CA LEU A 39 -7.47 -16.06 -6.02
C LEU A 39 -8.96 -15.88 -5.69
N PRO A 40 -9.30 -15.18 -4.59
CA PRO A 40 -10.69 -14.94 -4.17
C PRO A 40 -11.37 -13.85 -5.01
N PHE A 41 -11.26 -13.92 -6.35
CA PHE A 41 -11.83 -12.97 -7.30
C PHE A 41 -12.84 -13.63 -8.24
N PRO A 42 -13.78 -12.86 -8.84
CA PRO A 42 -14.64 -13.34 -9.92
C PRO A 42 -13.82 -13.93 -11.08
N GLU A 43 -14.37 -14.93 -11.78
CA GLU A 43 -13.65 -15.66 -12.83
C GLU A 43 -13.12 -14.75 -13.94
N SER A 44 -13.88 -13.71 -14.32
CA SER A 44 -13.45 -12.72 -15.31
C SER A 44 -12.19 -11.93 -14.87
N GLU A 45 -12.06 -11.67 -13.58
CA GLU A 45 -10.90 -10.99 -13.01
C GLU A 45 -9.72 -11.97 -12.85
N LYS A 46 -9.96 -13.19 -12.41
CA LYS A 46 -8.95 -14.26 -12.38
C LYS A 46 -8.28 -14.42 -13.73
N GLN A 47 -9.07 -14.47 -14.81
CA GLN A 47 -8.54 -14.64 -16.17
C GLN A 47 -7.67 -13.43 -16.58
N ARG A 48 -8.07 -12.21 -16.26
CA ARG A 48 -7.26 -11.01 -16.51
C ARG A 48 -5.94 -11.05 -15.75
N LEU A 49 -5.92 -11.58 -14.53
CA LEU A 49 -4.74 -11.67 -13.68
C LEU A 49 -3.75 -12.75 -14.13
N GLN A 50 -4.18 -13.76 -14.92
CA GLN A 50 -3.26 -14.78 -15.45
C GLN A 50 -2.13 -14.17 -16.30
N ASP A 51 -2.45 -13.13 -17.07
CA ASP A 51 -1.48 -12.45 -17.95
C ASP A 51 -1.03 -11.09 -17.40
N TYR A 52 -1.38 -10.78 -16.15
CA TYR A 52 -1.00 -9.52 -15.54
C TYR A 52 0.45 -9.55 -15.07
N ASP A 53 1.29 -8.71 -15.68
CA ASP A 53 2.63 -8.40 -15.18
C ASP A 53 3.06 -7.00 -15.65
N LYS A 54 3.59 -6.21 -14.74
CA LYS A 54 4.11 -4.87 -15.02
C LYS A 54 5.53 -4.89 -15.58
N ILE A 55 6.33 -5.94 -15.29
CA ILE A 55 7.74 -6.01 -15.75
C ILE A 55 7.86 -6.05 -17.27
N PRO A 56 7.12 -6.91 -18.01
CA PRO A 56 7.13 -6.87 -19.46
C PRO A 56 6.67 -5.54 -20.05
N ILE A 57 5.69 -4.88 -19.41
CA ILE A 57 5.20 -3.57 -19.85
C ILE A 57 6.29 -2.51 -19.68
N GLU A 58 6.95 -2.45 -18.51
CA GLU A 58 8.06 -1.53 -18.29
C GLU A 58 9.19 -1.76 -19.31
N ARG A 59 9.54 -3.03 -19.57
CA ARG A 59 10.56 -3.37 -20.57
C ARG A 59 10.19 -2.92 -21.98
N LEU A 60 8.92 -3.08 -22.37
CA LEU A 60 8.42 -2.62 -23.65
C LEU A 60 8.56 -1.09 -23.78
N VAL A 61 8.05 -0.36 -22.79
CA VAL A 61 8.08 1.12 -22.78
C VAL A 61 9.52 1.67 -22.79
N MET A 62 10.42 1.05 -22.00
CA MET A 62 11.79 1.54 -21.84
C MET A 62 12.73 1.15 -22.99
N ASN A 63 12.43 0.09 -23.75
CA ASN A 63 13.29 -0.41 -24.82
C ASN A 63 12.78 -0.06 -26.22
N ASP A 64 11.63 0.59 -26.35
CA ASP A 64 11.13 1.01 -27.68
C ASP A 64 11.94 2.21 -28.20
N PRO A 65 12.67 2.06 -29.30
CA PRO A 65 13.50 3.14 -29.84
C PRO A 65 12.69 4.30 -30.43
N ALA A 66 11.39 4.09 -30.68
CA ALA A 66 10.50 5.11 -31.24
C ALA A 66 9.93 6.06 -30.19
N ILE A 67 10.04 5.73 -28.89
CA ILE A 67 9.50 6.53 -27.80
C ILE A 67 10.54 6.74 -26.70
N GLN A 68 10.47 7.89 -26.06
CA GLN A 68 11.22 8.16 -24.83
C GLN A 68 10.28 7.93 -23.63
N GLY A 69 10.03 6.67 -23.32
CA GLY A 69 9.07 6.28 -22.29
C GLY A 69 9.48 6.75 -20.89
N THR A 70 8.51 7.09 -20.07
CA THR A 70 8.70 7.34 -18.63
C THR A 70 7.85 6.36 -17.84
N VAL A 71 8.44 5.74 -16.83
CA VAL A 71 7.74 4.82 -15.94
C VAL A 71 7.67 5.39 -14.53
N LEU A 72 6.47 5.49 -13.99
CA LEU A 72 6.25 5.80 -12.57
C LEU A 72 5.81 4.55 -11.82
N ARG A 73 6.61 4.12 -10.84
CA ARG A 73 6.26 3.04 -9.91
C ARG A 73 5.55 3.66 -8.72
N LEU A 74 4.23 3.61 -8.77
CA LEU A 74 3.37 4.23 -7.78
C LEU A 74 3.31 3.43 -6.48
N PRO A 75 3.12 4.10 -5.32
CA PRO A 75 2.98 3.47 -4.01
C PRO A 75 1.58 2.89 -3.81
N ALA A 76 1.24 2.52 -2.56
CA ALA A 76 -0.15 2.33 -2.16
C ALA A 76 -0.85 3.70 -2.15
N VAL A 77 -1.59 4.00 -3.22
CA VAL A 77 -2.27 5.29 -3.37
C VAL A 77 -3.55 5.28 -2.55
N TYR A 78 -3.73 6.28 -1.69
CA TYR A 78 -4.91 6.46 -0.86
C TYR A 78 -5.54 7.84 -1.05
N GLY A 79 -6.77 8.00 -0.60
CA GLY A 79 -7.50 9.27 -0.65
C GLY A 79 -8.83 9.17 -1.41
N PRO A 80 -9.42 10.30 -1.82
CA PRO A 80 -10.66 10.30 -2.59
C PRO A 80 -10.58 9.39 -3.83
N ASN A 81 -11.63 8.59 -4.02
CA ASN A 81 -11.75 7.58 -5.08
C ASN A 81 -10.82 6.36 -4.91
N ASP A 82 -10.33 6.06 -3.71
CA ASP A 82 -9.65 4.80 -3.43
C ASP A 82 -10.64 3.62 -3.48
N GLY A 83 -10.73 2.95 -4.63
CA GLY A 83 -11.61 1.79 -4.80
C GLY A 83 -11.22 0.55 -3.99
N GLN A 84 -10.06 0.58 -3.30
CA GLN A 84 -9.66 -0.47 -2.37
C GLN A 84 -10.00 -0.15 -0.91
N HIS A 85 -10.51 1.05 -0.64
CA HIS A 85 -10.93 1.46 0.70
C HIS A 85 -9.89 1.19 1.80
N ARG A 86 -8.62 1.58 1.56
CA ARG A 86 -7.47 1.22 2.43
C ARG A 86 -7.57 1.72 3.87
N LEU A 87 -8.37 2.74 4.13
CA LEU A 87 -8.59 3.25 5.47
C LEU A 87 -9.76 2.55 6.17
N PHE A 88 -10.63 1.88 5.42
CA PHE A 88 -11.94 1.42 5.89
C PHE A 88 -11.84 0.42 7.06
N GLU A 89 -10.90 -0.50 7.00
CA GLU A 89 -10.76 -1.51 8.06
C GLU A 89 -10.50 -0.91 9.45
N PHE A 90 -9.73 0.18 9.52
CA PHE A 90 -9.47 0.90 10.76
C PHE A 90 -10.59 1.87 11.08
N LEU A 91 -11.01 2.64 10.08
CA LEU A 91 -12.02 3.69 10.25
C LEU A 91 -13.37 3.10 10.68
N LYS A 92 -13.77 1.95 10.13
CA LYS A 92 -15.00 1.27 10.56
C LYS A 92 -14.95 0.92 12.05
N ARG A 93 -13.85 0.38 12.56
CA ARG A 93 -13.72 0.10 14.01
C ARG A 93 -13.79 1.38 14.84
N MET A 94 -13.20 2.46 14.38
CA MET A 94 -13.27 3.76 15.03
C MET A 94 -14.70 4.33 15.03
N ASP A 95 -15.39 4.26 13.91
CA ASP A 95 -16.77 4.75 13.74
C ASP A 95 -17.79 3.86 14.49
N ASP A 96 -17.54 2.56 14.60
CA ASP A 96 -18.31 1.62 15.45
C ASP A 96 -17.97 1.79 16.95
N GLN A 97 -17.16 2.78 17.32
CA GLN A 97 -16.78 3.10 18.71
C GLN A 97 -16.15 1.92 19.44
N ARG A 98 -15.35 1.10 18.73
CA ARG A 98 -14.63 0.01 19.38
C ARG A 98 -13.66 0.55 20.41
N PRO A 99 -13.52 -0.09 21.59
CA PRO A 99 -12.60 0.37 22.64
C PRO A 99 -11.13 0.17 22.26
N ALA A 100 -10.85 -0.75 21.32
CA ALA A 100 -9.51 -1.06 20.87
C ALA A 100 -9.49 -1.47 19.38
N ILE A 101 -8.34 -1.22 18.74
CA ILE A 101 -7.93 -1.82 17.48
C ILE A 101 -6.75 -2.73 17.77
N LEU A 102 -6.90 -4.01 17.43
CA LEU A 102 -5.88 -5.03 17.63
C LEU A 102 -5.02 -5.14 16.38
N LEU A 103 -3.72 -5.23 16.54
CA LEU A 103 -2.76 -5.47 15.47
C LEU A 103 -1.85 -6.64 15.83
N ASP A 104 -1.51 -7.49 14.86
CA ASP A 104 -0.35 -8.37 15.02
C ASP A 104 0.90 -7.53 15.33
N GLU A 105 1.75 -7.95 16.28
CA GLU A 105 2.91 -7.18 16.73
C GLU A 105 3.93 -6.91 15.61
N ARG A 106 4.05 -7.84 14.63
CA ARG A 106 4.94 -7.67 13.48
C ARG A 106 4.30 -6.74 12.47
N MET A 107 2.98 -6.87 12.25
CA MET A 107 2.23 -5.96 11.40
C MET A 107 2.26 -4.54 11.96
N ALA A 108 2.21 -4.36 13.27
CA ALA A 108 2.31 -3.04 13.91
C ALA A 108 3.62 -2.31 13.56
N GLN A 109 4.72 -3.05 13.36
CA GLN A 109 6.02 -2.49 13.01
C GLN A 109 6.28 -2.48 11.49
N TRP A 110 5.42 -3.11 10.69
CA TRP A 110 5.61 -3.22 9.25
C TRP A 110 5.42 -1.89 8.55
N HIS A 111 6.26 -1.64 7.54
CA HIS A 111 6.23 -0.39 6.77
C HIS A 111 5.78 -0.62 5.34
N HIS A 112 4.94 0.27 4.86
CA HIS A 112 4.55 0.33 3.46
C HIS A 112 4.59 1.79 2.99
N THR A 113 5.24 2.04 1.86
CA THR A 113 5.22 3.37 1.25
C THR A 113 3.83 3.68 0.70
N HIS A 114 3.20 4.72 1.24
CA HIS A 114 1.93 5.24 0.77
C HIS A 114 2.13 6.50 -0.08
N GLY A 115 1.06 6.94 -0.72
CA GLY A 115 1.03 8.23 -1.41
C GLY A 115 -0.39 8.75 -1.50
N TYR A 116 -0.60 9.96 -1.01
CA TYR A 116 -1.90 10.63 -1.17
C TYR A 116 -2.16 10.93 -2.64
N VAL A 117 -3.39 10.70 -3.10
CA VAL A 117 -3.75 10.73 -4.53
C VAL A 117 -3.38 12.04 -5.24
N GLU A 118 -3.59 13.20 -4.61
CA GLU A 118 -3.23 14.50 -5.20
C GLU A 118 -1.70 14.68 -5.26
N ASN A 119 -0.96 14.21 -4.25
CA ASN A 119 0.51 14.22 -4.27
C ASN A 119 1.05 13.34 -5.40
N VAL A 120 0.47 12.16 -5.59
CA VAL A 120 0.81 11.26 -6.71
C VAL A 120 0.49 11.93 -8.05
N ALA A 121 -0.63 12.63 -8.17
CA ALA A 121 -0.98 13.38 -9.39
C ALA A 121 0.08 14.44 -9.74
N VAL A 122 0.65 15.13 -8.75
CA VAL A 122 1.76 16.08 -8.98
C VAL A 122 2.98 15.37 -9.56
N ALA A 123 3.34 14.19 -9.05
CA ALA A 123 4.44 13.41 -9.63
C ALA A 123 4.18 13.03 -11.09
N ILE A 124 2.93 12.67 -11.43
CA ILE A 124 2.52 12.37 -12.82
C ILE A 124 2.65 13.63 -13.70
N VAL A 125 2.17 14.77 -13.24
CA VAL A 125 2.27 16.04 -13.99
C VAL A 125 3.74 16.38 -14.25
N LEU A 126 4.62 16.30 -13.23
CA LEU A 126 6.05 16.54 -13.40
C LEU A 126 6.66 15.60 -14.44
N ALA A 127 6.33 14.31 -14.40
CA ALA A 127 6.84 13.34 -15.37
C ALA A 127 6.37 13.60 -16.82
N ILE A 128 5.22 14.27 -17.00
CA ILE A 128 4.68 14.62 -18.32
C ILE A 128 5.29 15.94 -18.85
N THR A 129 5.53 16.90 -17.95
CA THR A 129 5.87 18.27 -18.34
C THR A 129 7.38 18.58 -18.30
N ASP A 130 8.16 17.71 -17.68
CA ASP A 130 9.62 17.91 -17.55
C ASP A 130 10.37 16.96 -18.47
N GLU A 131 11.05 17.50 -19.47
CA GLU A 131 11.82 16.72 -20.46
C GLU A 131 12.90 15.82 -19.84
N ARG A 132 13.38 16.13 -18.62
CA ARG A 132 14.33 15.30 -17.88
C ARG A 132 13.76 13.93 -17.48
N ALA A 133 12.43 13.79 -17.50
CA ALA A 133 11.77 12.53 -17.21
C ALA A 133 11.84 11.52 -18.38
N ALA A 134 12.17 11.99 -19.58
CA ALA A 134 12.24 11.15 -20.77
C ALA A 134 13.28 10.02 -20.61
N GLY A 135 12.88 8.77 -20.87
CA GLY A 135 13.72 7.59 -20.73
C GLY A 135 14.03 7.20 -19.26
N ARG A 136 13.23 7.65 -18.29
CA ARG A 136 13.50 7.46 -16.87
C ARG A 136 12.44 6.60 -16.19
N ILE A 137 12.87 5.95 -15.11
CA ILE A 137 11.99 5.24 -14.15
C ILE A 137 12.09 5.96 -12.81
N TYR A 138 10.94 6.22 -12.19
CA TYR A 138 10.86 6.86 -10.88
C TYR A 138 9.96 6.09 -9.92
N ASN A 139 10.43 5.92 -8.69
CA ASN A 139 9.56 5.60 -7.57
C ASN A 139 8.83 6.85 -7.10
N VAL A 140 7.55 6.71 -6.81
CA VAL A 140 6.70 7.77 -6.25
C VAL A 140 6.18 7.32 -4.89
N GLY A 141 6.05 8.25 -3.94
CA GLY A 141 5.53 7.99 -2.60
C GLY A 141 5.98 9.06 -1.60
N GLU A 142 5.49 8.90 -0.40
CA GLU A 142 5.86 9.77 0.72
C GLU A 142 7.35 9.65 1.09
N ALA A 143 7.90 10.76 1.62
CA ALA A 143 9.31 10.80 1.99
C ALA A 143 9.64 10.00 3.26
N HIS A 144 8.66 9.90 4.16
CA HIS A 144 8.82 9.32 5.50
C HIS A 144 7.67 8.35 5.79
N PRO A 145 7.71 7.12 5.22
CA PRO A 145 6.70 6.11 5.49
C PRO A 145 6.64 5.77 6.99
N LEU A 146 5.44 5.71 7.53
CA LEU A 146 5.20 5.36 8.93
C LEU A 146 5.10 3.84 9.09
N PRO A 147 5.50 3.26 10.25
CA PRO A 147 5.09 1.92 10.61
C PRO A 147 3.56 1.86 10.76
N MET A 148 2.96 0.69 10.54
CA MET A 148 1.50 0.52 10.53
C MET A 148 0.83 1.06 11.80
N ILE A 149 1.43 0.85 12.96
CA ILE A 149 0.87 1.36 14.22
C ILE A 149 0.78 2.90 14.23
N GLU A 150 1.77 3.59 13.71
CA GLU A 150 1.75 5.05 13.62
C GLU A 150 0.80 5.54 12.52
N TRP A 151 0.66 4.79 11.44
CA TRP A 151 -0.34 5.04 10.42
C TRP A 151 -1.76 4.98 11.00
N VAL A 152 -2.06 3.93 11.76
CA VAL A 152 -3.37 3.79 12.44
C VAL A 152 -3.58 4.88 13.47
N ARG A 153 -2.53 5.30 14.21
CA ARG A 153 -2.60 6.45 15.14
C ARG A 153 -2.92 7.76 14.43
N ALA A 154 -2.31 7.98 13.27
CA ALA A 154 -2.58 9.17 12.48
C ALA A 154 -4.04 9.21 11.99
N ILE A 155 -4.58 8.06 11.53
CA ILE A 155 -6.00 7.94 11.18
C ILE A 155 -6.89 8.20 12.40
N ALA A 156 -6.58 7.58 13.55
CA ALA A 156 -7.34 7.72 14.80
C ALA A 156 -7.43 9.19 15.25
N LYS A 157 -6.31 9.92 15.19
CA LYS A 157 -6.27 11.35 15.48
C LYS A 157 -7.26 12.14 14.60
N ILE A 158 -7.27 11.87 13.31
CA ILE A 158 -8.16 12.56 12.36
C ILE A 158 -9.62 12.13 12.51
N ALA A 159 -9.85 10.86 12.83
CA ALA A 159 -11.19 10.34 13.08
C ALA A 159 -11.80 10.77 14.42
N ASP A 160 -11.03 11.44 15.28
CA ASP A 160 -11.38 11.80 16.68
C ASP A 160 -11.73 10.56 17.52
N TRP A 161 -10.97 9.47 17.31
CA TRP A 161 -11.16 8.23 18.05
C TRP A 161 -10.14 8.11 19.18
N HIS A 162 -10.62 7.76 20.38
CA HIS A 162 -9.85 7.77 21.63
C HIS A 162 -9.63 6.37 22.23
N GLY A 163 -9.89 5.31 21.47
CA GLY A 163 -9.62 3.94 21.92
C GLY A 163 -8.13 3.60 21.92
N ASN A 164 -7.83 2.35 22.24
CA ASN A 164 -6.46 1.86 22.33
C ASN A 164 -6.04 1.11 21.06
N ILE A 165 -4.82 1.31 20.58
CA ILE A 165 -4.22 0.47 19.54
C ILE A 165 -3.30 -0.51 20.27
N ILE A 166 -3.61 -1.80 20.19
CA ILE A 166 -2.99 -2.86 20.99
C ILE A 166 -2.28 -3.86 20.08
N PRO A 167 -0.93 -3.83 20.00
CA PRO A 167 -0.17 -4.90 19.39
C PRO A 167 -0.29 -6.18 20.22
N LEU A 168 -0.53 -7.30 19.56
CA LEU A 168 -0.62 -8.63 20.17
C LEU A 168 0.42 -9.57 19.57
N PRO A 169 0.99 -10.49 20.36
CA PRO A 169 1.76 -11.61 19.84
C PRO A 169 0.94 -12.39 18.79
N SER A 170 1.62 -12.85 17.72
CA SER A 170 0.93 -13.46 16.57
C SER A 170 0.08 -14.69 16.92
N ASP A 171 0.41 -15.40 18.00
CA ASP A 171 -0.36 -16.56 18.51
C ASP A 171 -1.62 -16.16 19.29
N ARG A 172 -1.78 -14.88 19.62
CA ARG A 172 -2.94 -14.32 20.33
C ARG A 172 -3.85 -13.49 19.44
N VAL A 173 -3.44 -13.21 18.22
CA VAL A 173 -4.24 -12.40 17.27
C VAL A 173 -5.45 -13.21 16.81
N PRO A 174 -6.68 -12.66 16.82
CA PRO A 174 -7.84 -13.28 16.19
C PRO A 174 -7.56 -13.65 14.73
N SER A 175 -8.05 -14.80 14.28
CA SER A 175 -7.70 -15.37 12.97
C SER A 175 -7.94 -14.43 11.78
N HIS A 176 -8.98 -13.59 11.84
CA HIS A 176 -9.30 -12.61 10.79
C HIS A 176 -8.38 -11.40 10.77
N LEU A 177 -7.57 -11.19 11.81
CA LEU A 177 -6.56 -10.11 11.89
C LEU A 177 -5.14 -10.63 11.66
N VAL A 178 -4.95 -11.93 11.44
CA VAL A 178 -3.63 -12.49 11.12
C VAL A 178 -3.22 -12.02 9.72
N PRO A 179 -2.05 -11.37 9.56
CA PRO A 179 -1.61 -10.89 8.25
C PRO A 179 -1.43 -12.02 7.23
N ASP A 180 -2.04 -11.90 6.06
CA ASP A 180 -1.85 -12.85 4.94
C ASP A 180 -0.57 -12.54 4.12
N ILE A 181 0.36 -11.81 4.69
CA ILE A 181 1.62 -11.41 4.09
C ILE A 181 2.81 -11.79 4.97
N ASP A 182 4.00 -11.83 4.39
CA ASP A 182 5.24 -11.97 5.17
C ASP A 182 5.71 -10.61 5.69
N THR A 183 5.31 -10.29 6.90
CA THR A 183 5.65 -9.02 7.58
C THR A 183 7.13 -8.87 7.95
N ARG A 184 7.99 -9.86 7.68
CA ARG A 184 9.44 -9.69 7.81
C ARG A 184 10.04 -8.81 6.71
N GLN A 185 9.31 -8.65 5.60
CA GLN A 185 9.71 -7.82 4.47
C GLN A 185 8.86 -6.54 4.42
N ASP A 186 9.48 -5.39 4.66
CA ASP A 186 8.85 -4.11 4.43
C ASP A 186 8.71 -3.79 2.93
N LEU A 187 7.69 -3.01 2.58
CA LEU A 187 7.45 -2.48 1.24
C LEU A 187 7.88 -1.01 1.12
N LEU A 188 9.13 -0.74 1.39
CA LEU A 188 9.68 0.61 1.33
C LEU A 188 10.39 0.88 0.01
N VAL A 189 10.03 1.99 -0.65
CA VAL A 189 10.69 2.48 -1.85
C VAL A 189 11.36 3.84 -1.60
N ALA A 190 12.55 4.01 -2.14
CA ALA A 190 13.26 5.29 -2.11
C ALA A 190 12.70 6.22 -3.20
N THR A 191 12.28 7.42 -2.82
CA THR A 191 11.76 8.44 -3.74
C THR A 191 12.79 9.54 -4.04
N THR A 192 14.06 9.28 -3.73
CA THR A 192 15.14 10.26 -3.85
C THR A 192 15.36 10.69 -5.28
N ARG A 193 15.22 9.79 -6.26
CA ARG A 193 15.47 10.08 -7.67
C ARG A 193 14.50 11.14 -8.20
N ILE A 194 13.20 10.94 -8.09
CA ILE A 194 12.19 11.89 -8.56
C ILE A 194 12.31 13.25 -7.85
N ARG A 195 12.66 13.25 -6.55
CA ARG A 195 12.87 14.49 -5.79
C ARG A 195 14.06 15.29 -6.27
N LYS A 196 15.18 14.62 -6.55
CA LYS A 196 16.40 15.27 -7.04
C LYS A 196 16.28 15.73 -8.48
N GLU A 197 15.75 14.90 -9.36
CA GLU A 197 15.75 15.14 -10.81
C GLU A 197 14.60 16.07 -11.24
N LEU A 198 13.38 15.87 -10.68
CA LEU A 198 12.19 16.62 -11.09
C LEU A 198 11.71 17.62 -10.02
N GLY A 199 12.37 17.69 -8.87
CA GLY A 199 11.96 18.59 -7.79
C GLY A 199 10.66 18.20 -7.10
N TYR A 200 10.24 16.93 -7.20
CA TYR A 200 9.00 16.46 -6.59
C TYR A 200 8.94 16.75 -5.09
N ARG A 201 7.83 17.28 -4.66
CA ARG A 201 7.45 17.51 -3.26
C ARG A 201 5.97 17.24 -3.10
N GLU A 202 5.56 16.78 -1.94
CA GLU A 202 4.15 16.63 -1.60
C GLU A 202 3.55 18.00 -1.25
N PRO A 203 2.60 18.56 -2.04
CA PRO A 203 1.93 19.81 -1.70
C PRO A 203 0.92 19.66 -0.56
N VAL A 204 0.43 18.46 -0.30
CA VAL A 204 -0.52 18.16 0.77
C VAL A 204 0.20 17.35 1.84
N ASP A 205 0.23 17.85 3.06
CA ASP A 205 0.81 17.15 4.21
C ASP A 205 -0.07 15.98 4.68
N LEU A 206 0.48 15.13 5.55
CA LEU A 206 -0.17 13.90 5.99
C LEU A 206 -1.50 14.18 6.72
N ASP A 207 -1.56 15.16 7.62
CA ASP A 207 -2.76 15.46 8.42
C ASP A 207 -3.91 15.92 7.50
N GLU A 208 -3.63 16.81 6.55
CA GLU A 208 -4.65 17.25 5.58
C GLU A 208 -5.03 16.14 4.59
N ALA A 209 -4.08 15.34 4.15
CA ALA A 209 -4.34 14.19 3.28
C ALA A 209 -5.27 13.17 3.95
N LEU A 210 -4.98 12.81 5.20
CA LEU A 210 -5.81 11.90 5.99
C LEU A 210 -7.19 12.50 6.28
N LYS A 211 -7.27 13.81 6.58
CA LYS A 211 -8.55 14.48 6.79
C LYS A 211 -9.47 14.37 5.57
N ARG A 212 -8.95 14.61 4.37
CA ARG A 212 -9.71 14.46 3.12
C ARG A 212 -10.05 13.00 2.83
N ALA A 213 -9.12 12.09 3.09
CA ALA A 213 -9.33 10.66 2.89
C ALA A 213 -10.41 10.10 3.83
N VAL A 214 -10.36 10.41 5.13
CA VAL A 214 -11.36 10.00 6.12
C VAL A 214 -12.74 10.57 5.78
N ALA A 215 -12.80 11.85 5.42
CA ALA A 215 -14.07 12.48 5.03
C ALA A 215 -14.68 11.80 3.79
N TRP A 216 -13.85 11.47 2.80
CA TRP A 216 -14.31 10.78 1.59
C TRP A 216 -14.76 9.35 1.91
N GLU A 217 -13.99 8.59 2.69
CA GLU A 217 -14.30 7.20 3.07
C GLU A 217 -15.65 7.11 3.79
N ARG A 218 -15.91 8.01 4.75
CA ARG A 218 -17.19 8.10 5.46
C ARG A 218 -18.37 8.43 4.54
N ALA A 219 -18.15 9.27 3.53
CA ALA A 219 -19.17 9.63 2.54
C ALA A 219 -19.39 8.56 1.47
N ASN A 220 -18.41 7.68 1.25
CA ASN A 220 -18.40 6.67 0.18
C ASN A 220 -17.93 5.30 0.72
N PRO A 221 -18.59 4.72 1.72
CA PRO A 221 -18.18 3.42 2.26
C PRO A 221 -18.28 2.31 1.21
N PRO A 222 -17.56 1.19 1.36
CA PRO A 222 -17.70 0.06 0.45
C PRO A 222 -19.15 -0.41 0.40
N LYS A 223 -19.61 -0.77 -0.80
CA LYS A 223 -21.00 -1.24 -1.03
C LYS A 223 -21.29 -2.56 -0.31
N GLU A 224 -20.28 -3.39 -0.19
CA GLU A 224 -20.35 -4.68 0.49
C GLU A 224 -19.23 -4.72 1.53
N VAL A 225 -19.60 -5.12 2.74
CA VAL A 225 -18.66 -5.29 3.86
C VAL A 225 -18.64 -6.77 4.24
N ASP A 226 -17.49 -7.39 4.12
CA ASP A 226 -17.34 -8.76 4.59
C ASP A 226 -17.36 -8.79 6.12
N ALA A 227 -18.47 -9.27 6.69
CA ALA A 227 -18.66 -9.37 8.13
C ALA A 227 -17.58 -10.21 8.83
N LYS A 228 -16.92 -11.12 8.11
CA LYS A 228 -15.84 -11.95 8.68
C LYS A 228 -14.59 -11.14 9.02
N GLN A 229 -14.39 -9.99 8.39
CA GLN A 229 -13.28 -9.08 8.70
C GLN A 229 -13.51 -8.27 9.99
N PHE A 230 -14.73 -8.33 10.54
CA PHE A 230 -15.18 -7.56 11.70
C PHE A 230 -15.81 -8.46 12.77
N ASP A 231 -15.16 -9.59 13.09
CA ASP A 231 -15.57 -10.48 14.19
C ASP A 231 -15.21 -9.84 15.54
N TYR A 232 -16.04 -8.88 15.95
CA TYR A 232 -15.86 -8.14 17.20
C TYR A 232 -15.95 -9.04 18.44
N ALA A 233 -16.69 -10.15 18.36
CA ALA A 233 -16.74 -11.10 19.48
C ALA A 233 -15.38 -11.79 19.69
N ALA A 234 -14.71 -12.17 18.61
CA ALA A 234 -13.35 -12.72 18.69
C ALA A 234 -12.33 -11.66 19.14
N GLU A 235 -12.49 -10.39 18.71
CA GLU A 235 -11.65 -9.29 19.17
C GLU A 235 -11.83 -9.03 20.67
N ASP A 236 -13.06 -9.01 21.18
CA ASP A 236 -13.37 -8.79 22.60
C ASP A 236 -12.85 -9.92 23.48
N ALA A 237 -12.91 -11.16 23.02
CA ALA A 237 -12.44 -12.32 23.78
C ALA A 237 -10.94 -12.27 24.12
N VAL A 238 -10.14 -11.50 23.37
CA VAL A 238 -8.70 -11.36 23.59
C VAL A 238 -8.38 -10.23 24.56
N LEU A 239 -9.33 -9.33 24.80
CA LEU A 239 -9.16 -8.17 25.69
C LEU A 239 -9.49 -8.48 27.16
N VAL A 240 -10.05 -9.64 27.42
CA VAL A 240 -10.39 -10.16 28.77
C VAL A 240 -9.23 -11.00 29.30
#